data_300ab5268d834cd650dcca9c966db2bf
#
_entry.id   300ab5268d834cd650dcca9c966db2bf
#
_cell.length_a   1.000
_cell.length_b   1.000
_cell.length_c   1.000
_cell.angle_alpha   90.00
_cell.angle_beta   90.00
_cell.angle_gamma   90.00
#
_symmetry.space_group_name_H-M   'P 1'
#
loop_
_entity.id
_entity.type
_entity.pdbx_description
1 polymer ?
#
loop_
_entity_poly.entity_id
_entity_poly.type
_entity_poly.pdbx_seq_one_letter_code
_entity_poly.pdbx_strand_id
1 'polypeptide(L)'
;MDEKAAYFEHFPSLAGRTNRISYMDHTDHNPVKEHLMNEMMRTDLDLAILHHHGYFDTEYLNGTAPIRTVREAKEFIIRNVRMHVEEARERGRNYDSLRVVLEKRFDLPSTWLDDNPLADSLRIADSTLVANEDLHLEDFKIFGYRPNVPVVVIDACFCGSFHQDDCIANEYIFQPGSTVAVIANTVNALQDKWHDRFIGLTAQGGCVGDVVRFSNLLESHVIGDPTFRFAPVPGSVDVDGLLLQNKVSSWKKLLKSPLPDVQSLAIEQLR
;
A
#
# COMPACT_ATOMS: atom_id res chain seq x y z
N MET A 1 10.82 11.88 -7.09
CA MET A 1 11.18 10.86 -8.12
C MET A 1 9.87 10.20 -8.50
N ASP A 2 9.60 10.02 -9.74
CA ASP A 2 8.38 9.33 -10.17
C ASP A 2 8.50 7.85 -9.80
N GLU A 3 7.67 7.37 -8.85
CA GLU A 3 7.66 5.98 -8.39
C GLU A 3 7.50 5.00 -9.57
N LYS A 4 6.64 5.32 -10.52
CA LYS A 4 6.47 4.54 -11.73
C LYS A 4 7.77 4.35 -12.49
N ALA A 5 8.58 5.39 -12.64
CA ALA A 5 9.89 5.30 -13.27
C ALA A 5 10.84 4.43 -12.45
N ALA A 6 10.81 4.55 -11.11
CA ALA A 6 11.61 3.71 -10.21
C ALA A 6 11.25 2.23 -10.37
N TYR A 7 9.97 1.87 -10.44
CA TYR A 7 9.55 0.48 -10.68
C TYR A 7 10.04 -0.06 -12.03
N PHE A 8 9.98 0.73 -13.09
CA PHE A 8 10.52 0.33 -14.40
C PHE A 8 12.03 0.09 -14.39
N GLU A 9 12.77 0.86 -13.60
CA GLU A 9 14.22 0.71 -13.47
C GLU A 9 14.60 -0.48 -12.57
N HIS A 10 13.91 -0.66 -11.45
CA HIS A 10 14.22 -1.71 -10.48
C HIS A 10 13.71 -3.10 -10.87
N PHE A 11 12.58 -3.16 -11.58
CA PHE A 11 11.93 -4.42 -11.97
C PHE A 11 11.73 -4.53 -13.50
N PRO A 12 12.83 -4.51 -14.26
CA PRO A 12 12.72 -4.56 -15.73
C PRO A 12 12.06 -5.84 -16.24
N SER A 13 12.08 -6.93 -15.47
CA SER A 13 11.35 -8.15 -15.77
C SER A 13 9.85 -7.98 -15.73
N LEU A 14 9.33 -7.13 -14.85
CA LEU A 14 7.90 -6.79 -14.80
C LEU A 14 7.52 -5.78 -15.92
N ALA A 15 8.44 -4.92 -16.29
CA ALA A 15 8.24 -3.90 -17.32
C ALA A 15 8.41 -4.43 -18.76
N GLY A 16 8.60 -5.74 -18.94
CA GLY A 16 8.80 -6.37 -20.25
C GLY A 16 7.63 -6.13 -21.22
N ARG A 17 7.85 -6.42 -22.52
CA ARG A 17 6.87 -6.14 -23.59
C ARG A 17 5.51 -6.84 -23.40
N THR A 18 5.47 -7.93 -22.64
CA THR A 18 4.26 -8.71 -22.36
C THR A 18 3.54 -8.26 -21.10
N ASN A 19 4.19 -7.48 -20.24
CA ASN A 19 3.63 -7.03 -18.98
C ASN A 19 3.04 -5.63 -19.13
N ARG A 20 1.79 -5.48 -18.71
CA ARG A 20 1.10 -4.20 -18.67
C ARG A 20 1.12 -3.68 -17.24
N ILE A 21 1.71 -2.51 -17.01
CA ILE A 21 1.72 -1.83 -15.73
C ILE A 21 0.72 -0.68 -15.78
N SER A 22 -0.25 -0.71 -14.84
CA SER A 22 -1.12 0.41 -14.52
C SER A 22 -0.61 1.05 -13.22
N TYR A 23 -0.46 2.35 -13.21
CA TYR A 23 -0.08 3.11 -12.02
C TYR A 23 -1.26 3.99 -11.61
N MET A 24 -1.55 4.02 -10.32
CA MET A 24 -2.58 4.85 -9.72
C MET A 24 -1.95 5.70 -8.61
N ASP A 25 -2.13 6.99 -8.68
CA ASP A 25 -1.76 7.95 -7.64
C ASP A 25 -3.03 8.41 -6.89
N HIS A 26 -2.92 8.66 -5.60
CA HIS A 26 -4.03 9.13 -4.78
C HIS A 26 -4.63 10.47 -5.24
N THR A 27 -3.88 11.24 -6.04
CA THR A 27 -4.35 12.51 -6.61
C THR A 27 -5.09 12.35 -7.93
N ASP A 28 -4.99 11.20 -8.60
CA ASP A 28 -5.57 10.98 -9.93
C ASP A 28 -7.08 10.72 -9.87
N HIS A 29 -7.55 10.16 -8.77
CA HIS A 29 -8.93 9.70 -8.62
C HIS A 29 -9.54 10.18 -7.29
N ASN A 30 -10.84 10.55 -7.35
CA ASN A 30 -11.61 10.88 -6.16
C ASN A 30 -13.07 10.44 -6.38
N PRO A 31 -13.61 9.58 -5.52
CA PRO A 31 -12.97 9.03 -4.32
C PRO A 31 -11.95 7.92 -4.65
N VAL A 32 -10.77 8.01 -4.06
CA VAL A 32 -9.67 7.04 -4.25
C VAL A 32 -10.08 5.66 -3.76
N LYS A 33 -10.74 5.57 -2.62
CA LYS A 33 -11.19 4.34 -1.99
C LYS A 33 -12.05 3.48 -2.94
N GLU A 34 -13.08 4.07 -3.55
CA GLU A 34 -13.93 3.36 -4.50
C GLU A 34 -13.16 2.90 -5.74
N HIS A 35 -12.25 3.73 -6.21
CA HIS A 35 -11.44 3.41 -7.37
C HIS A 35 -10.50 2.24 -7.07
N LEU A 36 -9.80 2.27 -5.93
CA LEU A 36 -8.94 1.17 -5.48
C LEU A 36 -9.72 -0.14 -5.39
N MET A 37 -10.88 -0.13 -4.72
CA MET A 37 -11.70 -1.33 -4.57
C MET A 37 -12.14 -1.91 -5.92
N ASN A 38 -12.50 -1.04 -6.88
CA ASN A 38 -12.85 -1.47 -8.24
C ASN A 38 -11.64 -2.05 -8.99
N GLU A 39 -10.46 -1.43 -8.88
CA GLU A 39 -9.24 -1.95 -9.50
C GLU A 39 -8.87 -3.33 -8.92
N MET A 40 -8.97 -3.52 -7.61
CA MET A 40 -8.66 -4.78 -6.95
C MET A 40 -9.66 -5.91 -7.26
N MET A 41 -10.87 -5.58 -7.73
CA MET A 41 -11.85 -6.55 -8.20
C MET A 41 -11.72 -6.91 -9.69
N ARG A 42 -10.77 -6.32 -10.42
CA ARG A 42 -10.52 -6.65 -11.83
C ARG A 42 -10.00 -8.06 -11.99
N THR A 43 -10.35 -8.69 -13.11
CA THR A 43 -9.93 -10.06 -13.46
C THR A 43 -8.73 -10.12 -14.40
N ASP A 44 -8.22 -8.97 -14.83
CA ASP A 44 -7.10 -8.85 -15.76
C ASP A 44 -5.81 -8.34 -15.09
N LEU A 45 -5.79 -8.31 -13.75
CA LEU A 45 -4.60 -8.02 -12.95
C LEU A 45 -4.06 -9.31 -12.34
N ASP A 46 -2.76 -9.53 -12.50
CA ASP A 46 -2.04 -10.69 -11.92
C ASP A 46 -1.43 -10.36 -10.57
N LEU A 47 -1.00 -9.10 -10.39
CA LEU A 47 -0.28 -8.62 -9.21
C LEU A 47 -0.69 -7.18 -8.92
N ALA A 48 -0.93 -6.87 -7.65
CA ALA A 48 -1.08 -5.51 -7.15
C ALA A 48 -0.01 -5.20 -6.10
N ILE A 49 0.52 -3.99 -6.14
CA ILE A 49 1.42 -3.45 -5.12
C ILE A 49 0.79 -2.17 -4.60
N LEU A 50 0.47 -2.16 -3.32
CA LEU A 50 -0.14 -1.05 -2.61
C LEU A 50 0.93 -0.43 -1.72
N HIS A 51 1.30 0.83 -2.01
CA HIS A 51 2.33 1.55 -1.27
C HIS A 51 1.73 2.82 -0.65
N HIS A 52 1.49 2.77 0.65
CA HIS A 52 0.84 3.85 1.40
C HIS A 52 1.14 3.72 2.90
N HIS A 53 0.61 4.62 3.71
CA HIS A 53 0.59 4.44 5.16
C HIS A 53 -0.57 3.54 5.58
N GLY A 54 -0.42 2.82 6.70
CA GLY A 54 -1.47 1.94 7.17
C GLY A 54 -1.45 1.67 8.67
N TYR A 55 -2.53 1.06 9.11
CA TYR A 55 -2.69 0.45 10.41
C TYR A 55 -3.43 -0.87 10.24
N PHE A 56 -3.62 -1.65 11.31
CA PHE A 56 -4.23 -2.98 11.15
C PHE A 56 -5.65 -2.94 10.55
N ASP A 57 -6.40 -1.88 10.83
CA ASP A 57 -7.79 -1.67 10.44
C ASP A 57 -8.00 -0.59 9.36
N THR A 58 -6.93 0.06 8.91
CA THR A 58 -7.03 1.23 8.03
C THR A 58 -5.87 1.30 7.03
N GLU A 59 -6.18 1.47 5.76
CA GLU A 59 -5.26 1.94 4.73
C GLU A 59 -5.41 3.46 4.58
N TYR A 60 -4.36 4.21 4.88
CA TYR A 60 -4.34 5.66 4.77
C TYR A 60 -4.07 6.06 3.32
N LEU A 61 -5.14 6.15 2.54
CA LEU A 61 -5.08 6.50 1.13
C LEU A 61 -4.98 8.00 0.88
N ASN A 62 -5.31 8.82 1.90
CA ASN A 62 -5.34 10.28 1.83
C ASN A 62 -6.14 10.80 0.62
N GLY A 63 -7.27 10.18 0.34
CA GLY A 63 -8.11 10.43 -0.82
C GLY A 63 -8.80 11.79 -0.81
N THR A 64 -8.03 12.86 -0.68
CA THR A 64 -8.54 14.25 -0.69
C THR A 64 -8.87 14.70 -2.11
N ALA A 65 -9.98 15.43 -2.24
CA ALA A 65 -10.30 16.07 -3.50
C ALA A 65 -9.19 17.05 -3.93
N PRO A 66 -8.82 17.08 -5.22
CA PRO A 66 -7.80 17.99 -5.71
C PRO A 66 -8.12 19.44 -5.36
N ILE A 67 -7.20 20.12 -4.69
CA ILE A 67 -7.34 21.53 -4.32
C ILE A 67 -6.99 22.38 -5.54
N ARG A 68 -8.00 23.04 -6.13
CA ARG A 68 -7.85 23.84 -7.36
C ARG A 68 -7.98 25.32 -7.15
N THR A 69 -8.55 25.75 -6.01
CA THR A 69 -8.83 27.14 -5.70
C THR A 69 -8.34 27.53 -4.32
N VAL A 70 -8.08 28.81 -4.09
CA VAL A 70 -7.72 29.35 -2.76
C VAL A 70 -8.83 29.09 -1.74
N ARG A 71 -10.11 29.09 -2.17
CA ARG A 71 -11.23 28.78 -1.29
C ARG A 71 -11.18 27.34 -0.81
N GLU A 72 -10.96 26.38 -1.72
CA GLU A 72 -10.83 24.96 -1.37
C GLU A 72 -9.62 24.73 -0.46
N ALA A 73 -8.49 25.38 -0.72
CA ALA A 73 -7.32 25.32 0.16
C ALA A 73 -7.65 25.83 1.57
N LYS A 74 -8.39 26.93 1.67
CA LYS A 74 -8.84 27.47 2.96
C LYS A 74 -9.77 26.50 3.68
N GLU A 75 -10.76 25.95 3.01
CA GLU A 75 -11.71 24.97 3.56
C GLU A 75 -10.98 23.71 4.06
N PHE A 76 -10.03 23.20 3.28
CA PHE A 76 -9.17 22.07 3.66
C PHE A 76 -8.34 22.36 4.92
N ILE A 77 -7.68 23.51 4.99
CA ILE A 77 -6.87 23.89 6.18
C ILE A 77 -7.77 23.99 7.42
N ILE A 78 -8.91 24.67 7.31
CA ILE A 78 -9.85 24.84 8.44
C ILE A 78 -10.36 23.49 8.91
N ARG A 79 -10.72 22.58 8.02
CA ARG A 79 -11.16 21.22 8.33
C ARG A 79 -10.10 20.46 9.12
N ASN A 80 -8.86 20.41 8.62
CA ASN A 80 -7.77 19.71 9.29
C ASN A 80 -7.46 20.28 10.68
N VAL A 81 -7.49 21.60 10.83
CA VAL A 81 -7.29 22.24 12.13
C VAL A 81 -8.41 21.89 13.10
N ARG A 82 -9.69 21.93 12.66
CA ARG A 82 -10.83 21.52 13.49
C ARG A 82 -10.70 20.07 13.95
N MET A 83 -10.34 19.16 13.07
CA MET A 83 -10.14 17.75 13.41
C MET A 83 -9.10 17.56 14.50
N HIS A 84 -7.92 18.17 14.37
CA HIS A 84 -6.88 18.09 15.39
C HIS A 84 -7.31 18.69 16.73
N VAL A 85 -8.12 19.71 16.69
CA VAL A 85 -8.66 20.36 17.89
C VAL A 85 -9.71 19.47 18.56
N GLU A 86 -10.61 18.83 17.81
CA GLU A 86 -11.59 17.88 18.34
C GLU A 86 -10.93 16.62 18.91
N GLU A 87 -9.97 16.04 18.22
CA GLU A 87 -9.17 14.91 18.74
C GLU A 87 -8.49 15.25 20.08
N ALA A 88 -7.93 16.45 20.20
CA ALA A 88 -7.30 16.89 21.44
C ALA A 88 -8.33 17.04 22.57
N ARG A 89 -9.52 17.52 22.24
CA ARG A 89 -10.64 17.63 23.20
C ARG A 89 -11.12 16.27 23.68
N GLU A 90 -11.31 15.32 22.76
CA GLU A 90 -11.70 13.94 23.11
C GLU A 90 -10.65 13.25 23.99
N ARG A 91 -9.37 13.51 23.74
CA ARG A 91 -8.26 13.01 24.56
C ARG A 91 -8.02 13.79 25.86
N GLY A 92 -8.93 14.71 26.24
CA GLY A 92 -8.82 15.51 27.45
C GLY A 92 -7.63 16.47 27.48
N ARG A 93 -7.07 16.81 26.33
CA ARG A 93 -5.98 17.80 26.21
C ARG A 93 -6.53 19.23 26.30
N ASN A 94 -5.66 20.18 26.65
CA ASN A 94 -6.06 21.57 26.72
C ASN A 94 -6.34 22.12 25.31
N TYR A 95 -7.61 22.20 25.00
CA TYR A 95 -8.17 22.64 23.73
C TYR A 95 -7.77 24.09 23.37
N ASP A 96 -7.93 25.03 24.35
CA ASP A 96 -7.67 26.45 24.08
C ASP A 96 -6.21 26.72 23.76
N SER A 97 -5.30 26.03 24.46
CA SER A 97 -3.86 26.13 24.20
C SER A 97 -3.49 25.60 22.82
N LEU A 98 -4.08 24.47 22.41
CA LEU A 98 -3.83 23.89 21.07
C LEU A 98 -4.38 24.79 19.96
N ARG A 99 -5.59 25.31 20.14
CA ARG A 99 -6.21 26.25 19.21
C ARG A 99 -5.29 27.46 18.94
N VAL A 100 -4.81 28.12 19.99
CA VAL A 100 -3.89 29.26 19.87
C VAL A 100 -2.59 28.89 19.12
N VAL A 101 -2.04 27.69 19.39
CA VAL A 101 -0.83 27.21 18.70
C VAL A 101 -1.11 27.01 17.20
N LEU A 102 -2.24 26.42 16.85
CA LEU A 102 -2.60 26.14 15.45
C LEU A 102 -2.95 27.43 14.69
N GLU A 103 -3.69 28.33 15.29
CA GLU A 103 -3.99 29.66 14.74
C GLU A 103 -2.68 30.40 14.41
N LYS A 104 -1.73 30.41 15.36
CA LYS A 104 -0.41 31.05 15.15
C LYS A 104 0.44 30.33 14.12
N ARG A 105 0.44 28.98 14.12
CA ARG A 105 1.26 28.18 13.20
C ARG A 105 0.84 28.33 11.75
N PHE A 106 -0.47 28.43 11.50
CA PHE A 106 -1.06 28.50 10.16
C PHE A 106 -1.52 29.92 9.79
N ASP A 107 -1.21 30.92 10.63
CA ASP A 107 -1.64 32.31 10.46
C ASP A 107 -3.14 32.45 10.20
N LEU A 108 -3.95 31.71 10.99
CA LEU A 108 -5.40 31.67 10.84
C LEU A 108 -6.07 32.79 11.62
N PRO A 109 -7.10 33.46 11.06
CA PRO A 109 -7.95 34.34 11.83
C PRO A 109 -8.65 33.58 12.97
N SER A 110 -8.68 34.14 14.18
CA SER A 110 -9.31 33.50 15.35
C SER A 110 -10.78 33.11 15.12
N THR A 111 -11.48 33.89 14.27
CA THR A 111 -12.88 33.64 13.90
C THR A 111 -13.10 32.37 13.05
N TRP A 112 -12.04 31.74 12.55
CA TRP A 112 -12.19 30.54 11.72
C TRP A 112 -12.47 29.29 12.53
N LEU A 113 -12.08 29.30 13.80
CA LEU A 113 -12.24 28.18 14.72
C LEU A 113 -13.23 28.47 15.84
N ASP A 114 -14.02 29.54 15.70
CA ASP A 114 -15.06 29.86 16.66
C ASP A 114 -16.18 28.82 16.64
N ASP A 115 -16.70 28.49 17.82
CA ASP A 115 -17.86 27.62 17.99
C ASP A 115 -19.09 28.30 17.39
N ASN A 116 -19.35 27.96 16.12
CA ASN A 116 -20.55 28.44 15.40
C ASN A 116 -21.69 27.42 15.62
N PRO A 117 -22.96 27.84 15.72
CA PRO A 117 -24.12 26.93 15.77
C PRO A 117 -24.23 25.97 14.57
N LEU A 118 -23.49 26.22 13.48
CA LEU A 118 -23.30 25.28 12.37
C LEU A 118 -22.20 24.21 12.64
N ALA A 119 -21.52 24.25 13.80
CA ALA A 119 -20.39 23.39 14.10
C ALA A 119 -20.76 21.89 14.04
N ASP A 120 -21.94 21.49 14.51
CA ASP A 120 -22.35 20.09 14.49
C ASP A 120 -22.60 19.57 13.06
N SER A 121 -23.20 20.39 12.18
CA SER A 121 -23.38 20.00 10.78
C SER A 121 -22.08 19.97 10.01
N LEU A 122 -21.17 20.89 10.30
CA LEU A 122 -19.83 20.92 9.73
C LEU A 122 -18.98 19.74 10.24
N ARG A 123 -19.09 19.40 11.54
CA ARG A 123 -18.42 18.24 12.14
C ARG A 123 -18.88 16.92 11.52
N ILE A 124 -20.19 16.75 11.30
CA ILE A 124 -20.75 15.58 10.62
C ILE A 124 -20.23 15.52 9.18
N ALA A 125 -20.23 16.64 8.46
CA ALA A 125 -19.72 16.71 7.10
C ALA A 125 -18.21 16.43 7.04
N ASP A 126 -17.42 16.97 7.96
CA ASP A 126 -16.00 16.72 8.07
C ASP A 126 -15.70 15.24 8.39
N SER A 127 -16.43 14.62 9.34
CA SER A 127 -16.33 13.19 9.66
C SER A 127 -16.66 12.29 8.46
N THR A 128 -17.68 12.64 7.69
CA THR A 128 -18.05 11.88 6.50
C THR A 128 -16.98 11.97 5.41
N LEU A 129 -16.39 13.17 5.23
CA LEU A 129 -15.31 13.36 4.27
C LEU A 129 -14.07 12.55 4.66
N VAL A 130 -13.70 12.59 5.95
CA VAL A 130 -12.55 11.83 6.49
C VAL A 130 -12.77 10.33 6.37
N ALA A 131 -13.96 9.83 6.71
CA ALA A 131 -14.30 8.43 6.55
C ALA A 131 -14.20 7.96 5.08
N ASN A 132 -14.30 8.87 4.11
CA ASN A 132 -14.15 8.58 2.68
C ASN A 132 -12.72 8.77 2.15
N GLU A 133 -11.82 9.33 2.94
CA GLU A 133 -10.42 9.53 2.53
C GLU A 133 -9.60 8.25 2.60
N ASP A 134 -9.93 7.35 3.54
CA ASP A 134 -9.19 6.14 3.85
C ASP A 134 -10.07 4.88 3.73
N LEU A 135 -9.44 3.72 3.57
CA LEU A 135 -10.11 2.43 3.47
C LEU A 135 -10.07 1.72 4.83
N HIS A 136 -11.24 1.33 5.34
CA HIS A 136 -11.40 0.65 6.62
C HIS A 136 -11.92 -0.78 6.44
N LEU A 137 -11.77 -1.64 7.47
CA LEU A 137 -12.24 -3.04 7.44
C LEU A 137 -13.71 -3.19 7.03
N GLU A 138 -14.60 -2.31 7.52
CA GLU A 138 -16.01 -2.35 7.19
C GLU A 138 -16.31 -2.01 5.72
N ASP A 139 -15.43 -1.25 5.06
CA ASP A 139 -15.63 -0.87 3.67
C ASP A 139 -15.63 -2.08 2.74
N PHE A 140 -14.85 -3.11 3.02
CA PHE A 140 -14.82 -4.34 2.23
C PHE A 140 -16.19 -5.02 2.16
N LYS A 141 -16.94 -4.99 3.26
CA LYS A 141 -18.32 -5.51 3.33
C LYS A 141 -19.30 -4.57 2.61
N ILE A 142 -19.15 -3.26 2.82
CA ILE A 142 -20.01 -2.23 2.20
C ILE A 142 -19.91 -2.29 0.68
N PHE A 143 -18.70 -2.39 0.14
CA PHE A 143 -18.45 -2.53 -1.30
C PHE A 143 -18.81 -3.93 -1.85
N GLY A 144 -19.03 -4.93 -0.99
CA GLY A 144 -19.19 -6.31 -1.41
C GLY A 144 -17.95 -6.82 -2.13
N TYR A 145 -16.78 -6.53 -1.56
CA TYR A 145 -15.47 -6.81 -2.14
C TYR A 145 -15.30 -8.28 -2.50
N ARG A 146 -14.77 -8.52 -3.69
CA ARG A 146 -14.42 -9.87 -4.18
C ARG A 146 -13.03 -9.82 -4.79
N PRO A 147 -12.01 -10.29 -4.07
CA PRO A 147 -10.63 -10.22 -4.52
C PRO A 147 -10.42 -11.07 -5.77
N ASN A 148 -9.94 -10.45 -6.83
CA ASN A 148 -9.62 -11.15 -8.08
C ASN A 148 -8.14 -11.11 -8.44
N VAL A 149 -7.37 -10.21 -7.84
CA VAL A 149 -5.92 -10.14 -8.04
C VAL A 149 -5.24 -11.30 -7.29
N PRO A 150 -4.58 -12.24 -7.97
CA PRO A 150 -3.99 -13.42 -7.34
C PRO A 150 -2.99 -13.12 -6.23
N VAL A 151 -2.14 -12.11 -6.42
CA VAL A 151 -1.11 -11.73 -5.44
C VAL A 151 -1.21 -10.24 -5.14
N VAL A 152 -1.28 -9.90 -3.85
CA VAL A 152 -1.32 -8.52 -3.37
C VAL A 152 -0.13 -8.29 -2.44
N VAL A 153 0.61 -7.21 -2.67
CA VAL A 153 1.67 -6.73 -1.78
C VAL A 153 1.19 -5.44 -1.13
N ILE A 154 1.11 -5.43 0.19
CA ILE A 154 0.71 -4.26 0.97
C ILE A 154 1.96 -3.73 1.69
N ASP A 155 2.63 -2.78 1.05
CA ASP A 155 3.77 -2.08 1.63
C ASP A 155 3.31 -0.92 2.50
N ALA A 156 2.70 -1.27 3.62
CA ALA A 156 2.16 -0.36 4.61
C ALA A 156 2.39 -0.90 6.03
N CYS A 157 2.40 0.01 7.02
CA CYS A 157 2.56 -0.37 8.42
C CYS A 157 1.36 -1.17 8.91
N PHE A 158 1.59 -2.21 9.71
CA PHE A 158 0.59 -2.97 10.48
C PHE A 158 -0.52 -3.67 9.68
N CYS A 159 -0.66 -3.46 8.38
CA CYS A 159 -1.78 -4.02 7.60
C CYS A 159 -1.88 -5.56 7.65
N GLY A 160 -0.81 -6.24 8.06
CA GLY A 160 -0.77 -7.70 8.31
C GLY A 160 -0.58 -8.08 9.78
N SER A 161 -1.13 -7.32 10.71
CA SER A 161 -0.96 -7.53 12.16
C SER A 161 -1.67 -8.75 12.70
N PHE A 162 -0.94 -9.83 12.96
CA PHE A 162 -1.50 -11.09 13.51
C PHE A 162 -1.89 -11.05 14.99
N HIS A 163 -1.51 -10.01 15.72
CA HIS A 163 -1.86 -9.85 17.13
C HIS A 163 -3.21 -9.16 17.34
N GLN A 164 -3.89 -8.86 16.25
CA GLN A 164 -5.27 -8.37 16.22
C GLN A 164 -6.20 -9.49 15.76
N ASP A 165 -7.48 -9.41 16.11
CA ASP A 165 -8.48 -10.40 15.71
C ASP A 165 -8.73 -10.37 14.18
N ASP A 166 -8.54 -9.19 13.58
CA ASP A 166 -8.65 -8.98 12.14
C ASP A 166 -7.67 -7.91 11.66
N CYS A 167 -7.34 -7.92 10.37
CA CYS A 167 -6.50 -6.89 9.75
C CYS A 167 -6.80 -6.74 8.26
N ILE A 168 -6.38 -5.63 7.68
CA ILE A 168 -6.59 -5.30 6.26
C ILE A 168 -6.18 -6.45 5.32
N ALA A 169 -5.04 -7.08 5.56
CA ALA A 169 -4.55 -8.17 4.72
C ALA A 169 -5.49 -9.38 4.70
N ASN A 170 -6.23 -9.63 5.80
CA ASN A 170 -7.23 -10.69 5.86
C ASN A 170 -8.42 -10.41 4.94
N GLU A 171 -8.85 -9.16 4.85
CA GLU A 171 -9.93 -8.76 3.95
C GLU A 171 -9.56 -8.95 2.48
N TYR A 172 -8.29 -8.74 2.13
CA TYR A 172 -7.83 -8.98 0.76
C TYR A 172 -7.78 -10.46 0.37
N ILE A 173 -7.64 -11.40 1.31
CA ILE A 173 -7.46 -12.81 0.98
C ILE A 173 -8.62 -13.72 1.38
N PHE A 174 -9.31 -13.45 2.50
CA PHE A 174 -10.33 -14.37 3.02
C PHE A 174 -11.75 -14.05 2.53
N GLN A 175 -11.94 -12.98 1.77
CA GLN A 175 -13.19 -12.76 1.06
C GLN A 175 -13.33 -13.75 -0.12
N PRO A 176 -14.57 -14.14 -0.50
CA PRO A 176 -14.79 -15.04 -1.63
C PRO A 176 -14.25 -14.47 -2.95
N GLY A 177 -13.14 -15.01 -3.43
CA GLY A 177 -12.46 -14.52 -4.64
C GLY A 177 -11.35 -15.45 -5.11
N SER A 178 -10.39 -14.91 -5.84
CA SER A 178 -9.25 -15.64 -6.43
C SER A 178 -7.87 -15.19 -5.93
N THR A 179 -7.81 -14.30 -4.94
CA THR A 179 -6.54 -13.96 -4.28
C THR A 179 -6.00 -15.17 -3.53
N VAL A 180 -4.76 -15.54 -3.81
CA VAL A 180 -4.11 -16.73 -3.24
C VAL A 180 -3.01 -16.39 -2.25
N ALA A 181 -2.43 -15.20 -2.35
CA ALA A 181 -1.39 -14.75 -1.42
C ALA A 181 -1.41 -13.23 -1.25
N VAL A 182 -1.20 -12.81 -0.01
CA VAL A 182 -0.98 -11.40 0.36
C VAL A 182 0.35 -11.31 1.09
N ILE A 183 1.20 -10.36 0.70
CA ILE A 183 2.42 -10.00 1.43
C ILE A 183 2.11 -8.72 2.20
N ALA A 184 2.29 -8.73 3.53
CA ALA A 184 1.98 -7.57 4.37
C ALA A 184 2.90 -7.50 5.60
N ASN A 185 2.88 -6.36 6.30
CA ASN A 185 3.75 -6.10 7.44
C ASN A 185 3.00 -6.23 8.77
N THR A 186 3.58 -6.96 9.74
CA THR A 186 2.98 -7.15 11.07
C THR A 186 3.14 -5.91 11.97
N VAL A 187 4.18 -5.12 11.73
CA VAL A 187 4.57 -3.95 12.52
C VAL A 187 4.85 -2.75 11.62
N ASN A 188 5.40 -1.68 12.16
CA ASN A 188 5.83 -0.55 11.35
C ASN A 188 6.80 -0.97 10.25
N ALA A 189 6.48 -0.63 9.02
CA ALA A 189 7.40 -0.71 7.90
C ALA A 189 8.35 0.50 7.88
N LEU A 190 9.62 0.27 7.60
CA LEU A 190 10.58 1.34 7.40
C LEU A 190 10.51 1.79 5.94
N GLN A 191 10.20 3.06 5.71
CA GLN A 191 10.02 3.62 4.36
C GLN A 191 11.26 3.56 3.45
N ASP A 192 12.43 3.33 4.01
CA ASP A 192 13.70 3.18 3.28
C ASP A 192 14.00 1.71 2.91
N LYS A 193 13.13 0.78 3.27
CA LYS A 193 13.22 -0.64 2.92
C LYS A 193 12.19 -0.98 1.86
N TRP A 194 12.63 -1.62 0.81
CA TRP A 194 11.78 -2.08 -0.30
C TRP A 194 11.29 -3.50 -0.01
N HIS A 195 10.06 -3.63 0.47
CA HIS A 195 9.42 -4.91 0.79
C HIS A 195 9.18 -5.77 -0.45
N ASP A 196 9.08 -5.14 -1.60
CA ASP A 196 8.90 -5.73 -2.91
C ASP A 196 10.21 -5.91 -3.71
N ARG A 197 11.37 -5.73 -3.06
CA ARG A 197 12.70 -5.75 -3.70
C ARG A 197 12.93 -6.91 -4.67
N PHE A 198 12.36 -8.07 -4.38
CA PHE A 198 12.53 -9.27 -5.20
C PHE A 198 11.25 -9.65 -5.97
N ILE A 199 10.25 -8.78 -6.03
CA ILE A 199 8.97 -9.07 -6.69
C ILE A 199 9.15 -9.43 -8.18
N GLY A 200 10.16 -8.87 -8.84
CA GLY A 200 10.51 -9.20 -10.22
C GLY A 200 10.86 -10.68 -10.44
N LEU A 201 11.26 -11.41 -9.39
CA LEU A 201 11.51 -12.84 -9.49
C LEU A 201 10.24 -13.64 -9.81
N THR A 202 9.06 -13.13 -9.48
CA THR A 202 7.78 -13.77 -9.82
C THR A 202 7.60 -13.90 -11.33
N ALA A 203 8.05 -12.91 -12.12
CA ALA A 203 8.06 -12.98 -13.59
C ALA A 203 9.08 -13.98 -14.14
N GLN A 204 10.01 -14.44 -13.30
CA GLN A 204 11.03 -15.42 -13.61
C GLN A 204 10.72 -16.81 -13.01
N GLY A 205 9.46 -17.06 -12.64
CA GLY A 205 9.01 -18.34 -12.08
C GLY A 205 9.36 -18.57 -10.60
N GLY A 206 9.82 -17.53 -9.89
CA GLY A 206 9.99 -17.59 -8.43
C GLY A 206 8.63 -17.61 -7.71
N CYS A 207 8.53 -18.32 -6.60
CA CYS A 207 7.30 -18.32 -5.81
C CYS A 207 7.22 -17.12 -4.87
N VAL A 208 5.99 -16.81 -4.40
CA VAL A 208 5.71 -15.67 -3.50
C VAL A 208 6.54 -15.75 -2.21
N GLY A 209 6.67 -16.94 -1.64
CA GLY A 209 7.47 -17.18 -0.44
C GLY A 209 8.94 -16.85 -0.62
N ASP A 210 9.50 -17.07 -1.81
CA ASP A 210 10.89 -16.72 -2.10
C ASP A 210 11.10 -15.21 -2.14
N VAL A 211 10.14 -14.43 -2.64
CA VAL A 211 10.20 -12.96 -2.61
C VAL A 211 10.39 -12.46 -1.18
N VAL A 212 9.55 -12.91 -0.25
CA VAL A 212 9.62 -12.50 1.16
C VAL A 212 10.90 -13.04 1.82
N ARG A 213 11.25 -14.31 1.59
CA ARG A 213 12.46 -14.92 2.14
C ARG A 213 13.73 -14.17 1.75
N PHE A 214 13.85 -13.75 0.48
CA PHE A 214 15.05 -13.05 0.01
C PHE A 214 15.06 -11.57 0.34
N SER A 215 13.90 -10.94 0.60
CA SER A 215 13.87 -9.57 1.10
C SER A 215 14.53 -9.42 2.48
N ASN A 216 14.56 -10.53 3.27
CA ASN A 216 15.11 -10.57 4.63
C ASN A 216 14.51 -9.54 5.58
N LEU A 217 13.24 -9.19 5.37
CA LEU A 217 12.50 -8.27 6.23
C LEU A 217 11.65 -9.08 7.19
N LEU A 218 11.98 -9.03 8.48
CA LEU A 218 11.29 -9.81 9.53
C LEU A 218 9.87 -9.28 9.80
N GLU A 219 9.61 -8.03 9.46
CA GLU A 219 8.29 -7.39 9.56
C GLU A 219 7.30 -7.91 8.51
N SER A 220 7.80 -8.39 7.36
CA SER A 220 6.96 -8.84 6.24
C SER A 220 6.74 -10.35 6.28
N HIS A 221 5.53 -10.77 5.93
CA HIS A 221 5.17 -12.18 5.86
C HIS A 221 4.13 -12.44 4.76
N VAL A 222 3.93 -13.70 4.44
CA VAL A 222 2.91 -14.15 3.49
C VAL A 222 1.69 -14.68 4.24
N ILE A 223 0.52 -14.20 3.87
CA ILE A 223 -0.77 -14.77 4.25
C ILE A 223 -1.31 -15.50 3.02
N GLY A 224 -1.64 -16.78 3.14
CA GLY A 224 -2.09 -17.61 2.03
C GLY A 224 -1.05 -18.60 1.55
N ASP A 225 -0.95 -18.83 0.23
CA ASP A 225 -0.08 -19.84 -0.35
C ASP A 225 1.31 -19.28 -0.74
N PRO A 226 2.36 -19.55 0.06
CA PRO A 226 3.71 -19.08 -0.26
C PRO A 226 4.31 -19.80 -1.49
N THR A 227 3.75 -20.95 -1.90
CA THR A 227 4.24 -21.73 -3.03
C THR A 227 3.66 -21.32 -4.36
N PHE A 228 2.69 -20.38 -4.34
CA PHE A 228 2.11 -19.85 -5.57
C PHE A 228 3.18 -19.17 -6.43
N ARG A 229 3.11 -19.45 -7.73
CA ARG A 229 3.98 -18.85 -8.75
C ARG A 229 3.22 -18.57 -10.03
N PHE A 230 3.60 -17.52 -10.71
CA PHE A 230 3.14 -17.28 -12.07
C PHE A 230 3.86 -18.18 -13.05
N ALA A 231 3.23 -18.44 -14.19
CA ALA A 231 3.92 -19.10 -15.30
C ALA A 231 5.10 -18.23 -15.76
N PRO A 232 6.32 -18.75 -15.84
CA PRO A 232 7.46 -17.95 -16.26
C PRO A 232 7.27 -17.48 -17.71
N VAL A 233 7.72 -16.26 -18.00
CA VAL A 233 7.70 -15.73 -19.35
C VAL A 233 8.59 -16.59 -20.26
N PRO A 234 8.18 -16.94 -21.50
CA PRO A 234 8.99 -17.72 -22.39
C PRO A 234 10.39 -17.13 -22.59
N GLY A 235 11.42 -17.94 -22.36
CA GLY A 235 12.82 -17.50 -22.43
C GLY A 235 13.36 -16.86 -21.15
N SER A 236 12.53 -16.77 -20.08
CA SER A 236 12.97 -16.33 -18.76
C SER A 236 13.85 -17.37 -18.05
N VAL A 237 14.47 -16.92 -16.97
CA VAL A 237 15.17 -17.82 -16.03
C VAL A 237 14.12 -18.52 -15.18
N ASP A 238 14.17 -19.84 -15.07
CA ASP A 238 13.34 -20.59 -14.12
C ASP A 238 13.99 -20.54 -12.72
N VAL A 239 13.62 -19.52 -11.95
CA VAL A 239 14.19 -19.27 -10.62
C VAL A 239 13.91 -20.44 -9.67
N ASP A 240 12.69 -20.95 -9.63
CA ASP A 240 12.32 -22.07 -8.76
C ASP A 240 13.12 -23.33 -9.11
N GLY A 241 13.22 -23.67 -10.40
CA GLY A 241 14.03 -24.78 -10.86
C GLY A 241 15.53 -24.63 -10.51
N LEU A 242 16.06 -23.42 -10.51
CA LEU A 242 17.44 -23.14 -10.10
C LEU A 242 17.65 -23.28 -8.59
N LEU A 243 16.71 -22.80 -7.78
CA LEU A 243 16.73 -22.93 -6.33
C LEU A 243 16.67 -24.40 -5.91
N LEU A 244 15.80 -25.20 -6.54
CA LEU A 244 15.70 -26.65 -6.31
C LEU A 244 16.98 -27.40 -6.68
N GLN A 245 17.62 -27.05 -7.79
CA GLN A 245 18.88 -27.66 -8.20
C GLN A 245 20.09 -27.21 -7.37
N ASN A 246 20.06 -25.98 -6.89
CA ASN A 246 21.08 -25.31 -6.06
C ASN A 246 22.54 -25.54 -6.54
N LYS A 247 22.77 -25.40 -7.85
CA LYS A 247 24.11 -25.60 -8.44
C LYS A 247 24.90 -24.30 -8.45
N VAL A 248 26.02 -24.24 -7.74
CA VAL A 248 26.94 -23.08 -7.68
C VAL A 248 27.34 -22.60 -9.08
N SER A 249 27.56 -23.51 -10.03
CA SER A 249 27.90 -23.13 -11.41
C SER A 249 26.80 -22.36 -12.14
N SER A 250 25.53 -22.64 -11.83
CA SER A 250 24.38 -21.93 -12.37
C SER A 250 24.32 -20.51 -11.80
N TRP A 251 24.47 -20.37 -10.50
CA TRP A 251 24.49 -19.05 -9.83
C TRP A 251 25.63 -18.17 -10.32
N LYS A 252 26.84 -18.73 -10.51
CA LYS A 252 27.98 -18.00 -11.09
C LYS A 252 27.71 -17.43 -12.48
N LYS A 253 26.94 -18.12 -13.31
CA LYS A 253 26.55 -17.63 -14.64
C LYS A 253 25.59 -16.44 -14.53
N LEU A 254 24.67 -16.49 -13.56
CA LEU A 254 23.65 -15.47 -13.36
C LEU A 254 24.18 -14.17 -12.74
N LEU A 255 25.40 -14.14 -12.21
CA LEU A 255 26.08 -12.90 -11.83
C LEU A 255 26.22 -11.90 -13.00
N LYS A 256 26.10 -12.39 -14.24
CA LYS A 256 26.13 -11.57 -15.45
C LYS A 256 24.75 -11.38 -16.09
N SER A 257 23.68 -11.72 -15.37
CA SER A 257 22.32 -11.51 -15.83
C SER A 257 22.07 -10.03 -16.14
N PRO A 258 21.39 -9.70 -17.25
CA PRO A 258 20.94 -8.35 -17.52
C PRO A 258 19.76 -7.94 -16.60
N LEU A 259 19.17 -8.88 -15.85
CA LEU A 259 18.07 -8.64 -14.92
C LEU A 259 18.62 -8.43 -13.51
N PRO A 260 18.48 -7.22 -12.94
CA PRO A 260 19.04 -6.87 -11.61
C PRO A 260 18.56 -7.80 -10.49
N ASP A 261 17.28 -8.20 -10.51
CA ASP A 261 16.66 -9.09 -9.52
C ASP A 261 17.34 -10.48 -9.53
N VAL A 262 17.52 -11.04 -10.74
CA VAL A 262 18.19 -12.33 -10.93
C VAL A 262 19.67 -12.26 -10.53
N GLN A 263 20.33 -11.14 -10.86
CA GLN A 263 21.71 -10.90 -10.45
C GLN A 263 21.83 -10.80 -8.91
N SER A 264 20.93 -10.05 -8.28
CA SER A 264 20.87 -9.91 -6.82
C SER A 264 20.64 -11.24 -6.14
N LEU A 265 19.71 -12.06 -6.64
CA LEU A 265 19.47 -13.42 -6.15
C LEU A 265 20.73 -14.29 -6.28
N ALA A 266 21.42 -14.21 -7.43
CA ALA A 266 22.65 -15.00 -7.64
C ALA A 266 23.76 -14.60 -6.65
N ILE A 267 23.86 -13.33 -6.30
CA ILE A 267 24.79 -12.84 -5.26
C ILE A 267 24.43 -13.46 -3.91
N GLU A 268 23.15 -13.42 -3.52
CA GLU A 268 22.69 -13.99 -2.25
C GLU A 268 22.94 -15.51 -2.16
N GLN A 269 22.72 -16.25 -3.25
CA GLN A 269 22.94 -17.71 -3.28
C GLN A 269 24.42 -18.11 -3.27
N LEU A 270 25.33 -17.19 -3.51
CA LEU A 270 26.78 -17.43 -3.53
C LEU A 270 27.50 -16.92 -2.26
N ARG A 271 26.79 -16.24 -1.36
CA ARG A 271 27.29 -15.83 -0.04
C ARG A 271 27.29 -17.00 0.94
#